data_b7a339967906ac718c0134b536c9723a
#
_entry.id   b7a339967906ac718c0134b536c9723a
#
_cell.length_a   1.000
_cell.length_b   1.000
_cell.length_c   1.000
_cell.angle_alpha   90.00
_cell.angle_beta   90.00
_cell.angle_gamma   90.00
#
_symmetry.space_group_name_H-M   'P 1'
#
loop_
_entity.id
_entity.type
_entity.pdbx_description
1 polymer ?
#
loop_
_entity_poly.entity_id
_entity_poly.type
_entity_poly.pdbx_seq_one_letter_code
_entity_poly.pdbx_strand_id
1 'polypeptide(L)'
;MKKILITGITGFVGSHLADFLLAKKNIKVFGLRRYHLSKEDNILHIINKIEWFDCDLLDPKAIQNVLKKIKPDIIFHMASQSFVSPSWDHPSLYMDANYKMTVNLFESCLVNNINPLILLPGSGEEYGEIKEKELPITEKTILRPVNPYAVTKIAQDFIAYVYFRSYGLRVIRVRAFNHEGPRRDKVFGLPMYAYQIAKIEANLQKPLVLTGVLTDKRNFTHVKDMVRAYWLAVNKCKIGELY
;
A
#
# COMPACT_ATOMS: atom_id res chain seq x y z
N MET A 1 5.19 2.81 -24.73
CA MET A 1 4.23 3.05 -23.63
C MET A 1 4.76 2.33 -22.39
N LYS A 2 4.91 3.05 -21.26
CA LYS A 2 5.42 2.48 -20.01
C LYS A 2 4.36 1.58 -19.36
N LYS A 3 4.70 0.34 -19.06
CA LYS A 3 3.82 -0.66 -18.44
C LYS A 3 3.92 -0.57 -16.93
N ILE A 4 2.83 -0.24 -16.26
CA ILE A 4 2.79 -0.10 -14.81
C ILE A 4 1.79 -1.09 -14.22
N LEU A 5 2.27 -1.94 -13.32
CA LEU A 5 1.44 -2.86 -12.55
C LEU A 5 1.15 -2.27 -11.18
N ILE A 6 -0.12 -2.27 -10.79
CA ILE A 6 -0.56 -1.90 -9.44
C ILE A 6 -1.17 -3.13 -8.78
N THR A 7 -0.51 -3.65 -7.75
CA THR A 7 -1.14 -4.64 -6.88
C THR A 7 -2.05 -3.91 -5.88
N GLY A 8 -3.16 -4.53 -5.46
CA GLY A 8 -4.10 -3.86 -4.55
C GLY A 8 -4.77 -2.62 -5.16
N ILE A 9 -4.92 -2.59 -6.48
CA ILE A 9 -5.47 -1.46 -7.26
C ILE A 9 -6.92 -1.13 -6.86
N THR A 10 -7.71 -2.11 -6.40
CA THR A 10 -9.10 -1.92 -5.96
C THR A 10 -9.21 -1.28 -4.57
N GLY A 11 -8.09 -1.19 -3.85
CA GLY A 11 -8.02 -0.57 -2.53
C GLY A 11 -8.01 0.96 -2.58
N PHE A 12 -7.96 1.58 -1.40
CA PHE A 12 -7.96 3.03 -1.23
C PHE A 12 -6.85 3.72 -2.03
N VAL A 13 -5.59 3.46 -1.69
CA VAL A 13 -4.44 4.13 -2.33
C VAL A 13 -4.28 3.68 -3.78
N GLY A 14 -4.44 2.37 -4.05
CA GLY A 14 -4.29 1.80 -5.39
C GLY A 14 -5.24 2.41 -6.40
N SER A 15 -6.50 2.67 -6.02
CA SER A 15 -7.50 3.30 -6.90
C SER A 15 -7.17 4.76 -7.23
N HIS A 16 -6.70 5.54 -6.26
CA HIS A 16 -6.24 6.92 -6.50
C HIS A 16 -4.97 6.97 -7.35
N LEU A 17 -4.07 6.02 -7.14
CA LEU A 17 -2.87 5.89 -7.97
C LEU A 17 -3.23 5.53 -9.42
N ALA A 18 -4.22 4.66 -9.63
CA ALA A 18 -4.72 4.33 -10.94
C ALA A 18 -5.29 5.57 -11.65
N ASP A 19 -6.16 6.37 -10.99
CA ASP A 19 -6.66 7.64 -11.52
C ASP A 19 -5.52 8.57 -11.93
N PHE A 20 -4.53 8.74 -11.05
CA PHE A 20 -3.41 9.62 -11.29
C PHE A 20 -2.55 9.18 -12.49
N LEU A 21 -2.33 7.87 -12.64
CA LEU A 21 -1.52 7.32 -13.72
C LEU A 21 -2.26 7.32 -15.07
N LEU A 22 -3.56 7.03 -15.06
CA LEU A 22 -4.38 7.07 -16.27
C LEU A 22 -4.53 8.46 -16.87
N ALA A 23 -4.36 9.52 -16.07
CA ALA A 23 -4.31 10.90 -16.55
C ALA A 23 -2.98 11.27 -17.26
N LYS A 24 -1.97 10.38 -17.23
CA LYS A 24 -0.66 10.64 -17.87
C LYS A 24 -0.58 10.03 -19.25
N LYS A 25 0.14 10.72 -20.16
CA LYS A 25 0.40 10.21 -21.50
C LYS A 25 1.42 9.06 -21.47
N ASN A 26 1.29 8.13 -22.41
CA ASN A 26 2.23 7.03 -22.63
C ASN A 26 2.38 6.04 -21.45
N ILE A 27 1.34 5.89 -20.65
CA ILE A 27 1.25 4.88 -19.57
C ILE A 27 0.15 3.88 -19.91
N LYS A 28 0.45 2.60 -19.68
CA LYS A 28 -0.52 1.51 -19.67
C LYS A 28 -0.59 0.93 -18.27
N VAL A 29 -1.77 0.94 -17.66
CA VAL A 29 -2.01 0.47 -16.31
C VAL A 29 -2.54 -0.96 -16.35
N PHE A 30 -1.90 -1.82 -15.55
CA PHE A 30 -2.31 -3.20 -15.29
C PHE A 30 -2.72 -3.32 -13.84
N GLY A 31 -3.83 -4.03 -13.58
CA GLY A 31 -4.38 -4.25 -12.25
C GLY A 31 -4.45 -5.71 -11.88
N LEU A 32 -4.15 -6.03 -10.62
CA LEU A 32 -4.43 -7.35 -10.06
C LEU A 32 -5.69 -7.30 -9.23
N ARG A 33 -6.55 -8.30 -9.39
CA ARG A 33 -7.69 -8.55 -8.52
C ARG A 33 -7.78 -10.02 -8.16
N ARG A 34 -8.38 -10.33 -7.02
CA ARG A 34 -8.62 -11.71 -6.59
C ARG A 34 -9.98 -12.18 -7.08
N TYR A 35 -10.14 -12.37 -8.40
CA TYR A 35 -11.41 -12.79 -9.02
C TYR A 35 -12.62 -12.11 -8.33
N HIS A 36 -13.67 -12.85 -7.94
CA HIS A 36 -14.83 -12.30 -7.25
C HIS A 36 -14.63 -11.91 -5.78
N LEU A 37 -13.41 -12.04 -5.23
CA LEU A 37 -13.11 -11.65 -3.85
C LEU A 37 -12.73 -10.17 -3.70
N SER A 38 -12.35 -9.50 -4.77
CA SER A 38 -12.01 -8.07 -4.74
C SER A 38 -13.25 -7.20 -4.88
N LYS A 39 -13.43 -6.23 -3.97
CA LYS A 39 -14.43 -5.17 -4.14
C LYS A 39 -13.93 -4.19 -5.20
N GLU A 40 -14.78 -3.80 -6.13
CA GLU A 40 -14.41 -2.96 -7.29
C GLU A 40 -14.99 -1.55 -7.22
N ASP A 41 -15.75 -1.21 -6.16
CA ASP A 41 -16.46 0.08 -6.01
C ASP A 41 -15.53 1.29 -6.24
N ASN A 42 -14.31 1.21 -5.75
CA ASN A 42 -13.34 2.31 -5.87
C ASN A 42 -12.82 2.55 -7.29
N ILE A 43 -13.04 1.61 -8.22
CA ILE A 43 -12.43 1.64 -9.57
C ILE A 43 -13.47 1.49 -10.69
N LEU A 44 -14.76 1.40 -10.40
CA LEU A 44 -15.83 1.24 -11.40
C LEU A 44 -15.75 2.30 -12.51
N HIS A 45 -15.44 3.56 -12.17
CA HIS A 45 -15.35 4.67 -13.11
C HIS A 45 -14.17 4.59 -14.09
N ILE A 46 -13.21 3.69 -13.83
CA ILE A 46 -12.01 3.48 -14.68
C ILE A 46 -11.81 2.02 -15.07
N ILE A 47 -12.76 1.13 -14.77
CA ILE A 47 -12.60 -0.32 -14.93
C ILE A 47 -12.23 -0.70 -16.38
N ASN A 48 -12.81 -0.05 -17.37
CA ASN A 48 -12.57 -0.29 -18.79
C ASN A 48 -11.24 0.32 -19.31
N LYS A 49 -10.52 1.09 -18.47
CA LYS A 49 -9.23 1.71 -18.83
C LYS A 49 -8.03 0.93 -18.31
N ILE A 50 -8.26 -0.15 -17.59
CA ILE A 50 -7.26 -0.98 -16.92
C ILE A 50 -7.27 -2.35 -17.58
N GLU A 51 -6.09 -2.90 -17.82
CA GLU A 51 -5.95 -4.31 -18.21
C GLU A 51 -5.85 -5.18 -16.96
N TRP A 52 -6.79 -6.09 -16.79
CA TRP A 52 -6.98 -6.87 -15.57
C TRP A 52 -6.37 -8.25 -15.65
N PHE A 53 -5.85 -8.70 -14.49
CA PHE A 53 -5.41 -10.08 -14.28
C PHE A 53 -5.98 -10.59 -12.95
N ASP A 54 -6.61 -11.76 -13.00
CA ASP A 54 -7.01 -12.47 -11.79
C ASP A 54 -5.79 -13.15 -11.19
N CYS A 55 -5.44 -12.74 -9.96
CA CYS A 55 -4.23 -13.19 -9.28
C CYS A 55 -4.35 -12.98 -7.77
N ASP A 56 -4.19 -14.04 -7.00
CA ASP A 56 -3.87 -13.94 -5.58
C ASP A 56 -2.34 -13.97 -5.44
N LEU A 57 -1.79 -12.95 -4.77
CA LEU A 57 -0.35 -12.86 -4.54
C LEU A 57 0.19 -13.94 -3.57
N LEU A 58 -0.70 -14.63 -2.85
CA LEU A 58 -0.34 -15.81 -2.07
C LEU A 58 -0.11 -17.05 -2.92
N ASP A 59 -0.56 -17.04 -4.20
CA ASP A 59 -0.26 -18.08 -5.18
C ASP A 59 0.98 -17.70 -6.02
N PRO A 60 2.16 -18.32 -5.75
CA PRO A 60 3.38 -18.01 -6.49
C PRO A 60 3.24 -18.27 -7.99
N LYS A 61 2.47 -19.30 -8.38
CA LYS A 61 2.30 -19.67 -9.79
C LYS A 61 1.45 -18.63 -10.53
N ALA A 62 0.41 -18.12 -9.90
CA ALA A 62 -0.43 -17.09 -10.48
C ALA A 62 0.38 -15.82 -10.78
N ILE A 63 1.14 -15.31 -9.81
CA ILE A 63 1.95 -14.09 -10.01
C ILE A 63 3.08 -14.29 -11.00
N GLN A 64 3.74 -15.45 -11.03
CA GLN A 64 4.73 -15.79 -12.05
C GLN A 64 4.16 -15.69 -13.46
N ASN A 65 2.97 -16.29 -13.69
CA ASN A 65 2.29 -16.25 -14.98
C ASN A 65 1.91 -14.84 -15.40
N VAL A 66 1.42 -14.03 -14.45
CA VAL A 66 1.06 -12.64 -14.72
C VAL A 66 2.29 -11.82 -15.08
N LEU A 67 3.36 -11.88 -14.32
CA LEU A 67 4.59 -11.13 -14.60
C LEU A 67 5.24 -11.54 -15.91
N LYS A 68 5.19 -12.84 -16.27
CA LYS A 68 5.66 -13.35 -17.56
C LYS A 68 4.92 -12.70 -18.74
N LYS A 69 3.60 -12.49 -18.60
CA LYS A 69 2.75 -11.88 -19.64
C LYS A 69 2.95 -10.36 -19.73
N ILE A 70 2.94 -9.66 -18.60
CA ILE A 70 2.99 -8.20 -18.55
C ILE A 70 4.39 -7.69 -18.84
N LYS A 71 5.41 -8.23 -18.16
CA LYS A 71 6.78 -7.69 -18.09
C LYS A 71 6.73 -6.18 -17.78
N PRO A 72 6.29 -5.79 -16.58
CA PRO A 72 6.09 -4.39 -16.23
C PRO A 72 7.43 -3.64 -16.12
N ASP A 73 7.42 -2.34 -16.43
CA ASP A 73 8.55 -1.43 -16.19
C ASP A 73 8.59 -0.97 -14.74
N ILE A 74 7.40 -0.78 -14.15
CA ILE A 74 7.23 -0.35 -12.76
C ILE A 74 6.14 -1.19 -12.11
N ILE A 75 6.35 -1.55 -10.84
CA ILE A 75 5.35 -2.16 -9.96
C ILE A 75 5.13 -1.24 -8.76
N PHE A 76 3.90 -0.83 -8.53
CA PHE A 76 3.47 -0.25 -7.26
C PHE A 76 2.82 -1.35 -6.43
N HIS A 77 3.51 -1.78 -5.36
CA HIS A 77 3.04 -2.89 -4.54
C HIS A 77 2.15 -2.40 -3.39
N MET A 78 0.87 -2.06 -3.73
CA MET A 78 -0.11 -1.50 -2.80
C MET A 78 -0.95 -2.57 -2.07
N ALA A 79 -0.84 -3.84 -2.47
CA ALA A 79 -1.56 -4.93 -1.81
C ALA A 79 -1.00 -5.16 -0.41
N SER A 80 -1.85 -5.02 0.60
CA SER A 80 -1.49 -5.17 2.01
C SER A 80 -2.74 -5.28 2.87
N GLN A 81 -2.66 -5.99 3.99
CA GLN A 81 -3.59 -5.79 5.09
C GLN A 81 -3.13 -4.59 5.90
N SER A 82 -3.95 -3.54 5.96
CA SER A 82 -3.55 -2.23 6.50
C SER A 82 -4.33 -1.78 7.75
N PHE A 83 -5.41 -2.48 8.13
CA PHE A 83 -6.16 -2.17 9.32
C PHE A 83 -5.49 -2.81 10.54
N VAL A 84 -4.99 -1.98 11.47
CA VAL A 84 -4.12 -2.42 12.56
C VAL A 84 -4.84 -3.35 13.55
N SER A 85 -6.09 -3.00 13.93
CA SER A 85 -6.81 -3.69 15.02
C SER A 85 -6.91 -5.21 14.83
N PRO A 86 -7.35 -5.76 13.66
CA PRO A 86 -7.44 -7.21 13.50
C PRO A 86 -6.10 -7.94 13.46
N SER A 87 -4.97 -7.22 13.41
CA SER A 87 -3.65 -7.88 13.42
C SER A 87 -3.36 -8.57 14.76
N TRP A 88 -4.03 -8.14 15.83
CA TRP A 88 -3.93 -8.77 17.14
C TRP A 88 -4.59 -10.15 17.17
N ASP A 89 -5.73 -10.28 16.50
CA ASP A 89 -6.48 -11.54 16.45
C ASP A 89 -5.93 -12.49 15.37
N HIS A 90 -5.32 -11.93 14.31
CA HIS A 90 -4.88 -12.68 13.13
C HIS A 90 -3.43 -12.39 12.70
N PRO A 91 -2.43 -12.49 13.61
CA PRO A 91 -1.05 -12.07 13.32
C PRO A 91 -0.42 -12.86 12.15
N SER A 92 -0.68 -14.16 12.04
CA SER A 92 -0.17 -15.01 10.96
C SER A 92 -0.74 -14.61 9.60
N LEU A 93 -2.04 -14.31 9.52
CA LEU A 93 -2.69 -13.84 8.30
C LEU A 93 -2.06 -12.52 7.82
N TYR A 94 -1.72 -11.61 8.75
CA TYR A 94 -1.06 -10.36 8.41
C TYR A 94 0.37 -10.59 7.91
N MET A 95 1.09 -11.56 8.47
CA MET A 95 2.41 -11.94 7.98
C MET A 95 2.33 -12.52 6.56
N ASP A 96 1.40 -13.42 6.31
CA ASP A 96 1.15 -13.96 4.97
C ASP A 96 0.78 -12.84 3.99
N ALA A 97 -0.15 -11.98 4.35
CA ALA A 97 -0.63 -10.92 3.47
C ALA A 97 0.41 -9.83 3.20
N ASN A 98 1.25 -9.47 4.16
CA ASN A 98 2.20 -8.37 3.97
C ASN A 98 3.59 -8.88 3.57
N TYR A 99 4.14 -9.85 4.28
CA TYR A 99 5.48 -10.36 4.01
C TYR A 99 5.48 -11.39 2.86
N LYS A 100 4.68 -12.47 2.97
CA LYS A 100 4.73 -13.58 2.01
C LYS A 100 4.30 -13.17 0.60
N MET A 101 3.25 -12.32 0.47
CA MET A 101 2.88 -11.78 -0.84
C MET A 101 4.02 -10.97 -1.48
N THR A 102 4.79 -10.22 -0.68
CA THR A 102 5.96 -9.47 -1.17
C THR A 102 7.08 -10.40 -1.62
N VAL A 103 7.37 -11.44 -0.85
CA VAL A 103 8.37 -12.47 -1.24
C VAL A 103 7.94 -13.15 -2.54
N ASN A 104 6.68 -13.58 -2.66
CA ASN A 104 6.17 -14.21 -3.88
C ASN A 104 6.31 -13.29 -5.12
N LEU A 105 6.07 -11.99 -4.95
CA LEU A 105 6.26 -11.00 -6.01
C LEU A 105 7.74 -10.92 -6.44
N PHE A 106 8.66 -10.83 -5.48
CA PHE A 106 10.10 -10.72 -5.74
C PHE A 106 10.65 -12.00 -6.38
N GLU A 107 10.34 -13.17 -5.84
CA GLU A 107 10.70 -14.46 -6.42
C GLU A 107 10.18 -14.60 -7.85
N SER A 108 8.96 -14.13 -8.10
CA SER A 108 8.36 -14.16 -9.44
C SER A 108 9.10 -13.25 -10.43
N CYS A 109 9.69 -12.14 -9.96
CA CYS A 109 10.56 -11.31 -10.78
C CYS A 109 11.85 -12.06 -11.14
N LEU A 110 12.47 -12.72 -10.17
CA LEU A 110 13.71 -13.49 -10.39
C LEU A 110 13.49 -14.67 -11.35
N VAL A 111 12.47 -15.47 -11.10
CA VAL A 111 12.14 -16.63 -11.96
C VAL A 111 11.85 -16.23 -13.41
N ASN A 112 11.24 -15.07 -13.62
CA ASN A 112 10.95 -14.56 -14.96
C ASN A 112 12.11 -13.77 -15.59
N ASN A 113 13.24 -13.62 -14.92
CA ASN A 113 14.39 -12.81 -15.35
C ASN A 113 13.97 -11.37 -15.72
N ILE A 114 13.10 -10.76 -14.92
CA ILE A 114 12.69 -9.36 -15.07
C ILE A 114 13.11 -8.54 -13.86
N ASN A 115 13.44 -7.28 -14.08
CA ASN A 115 13.86 -6.37 -13.01
C ASN A 115 13.11 -5.03 -13.09
N PRO A 116 11.78 -5.02 -12.86
CA PRO A 116 11.01 -3.78 -12.82
C PRO A 116 11.46 -2.91 -11.65
N LEU A 117 11.21 -1.60 -11.74
CA LEU A 117 11.33 -0.74 -10.56
C LEU A 117 10.11 -0.96 -9.65
N ILE A 118 10.34 -1.40 -8.43
CA ILE A 118 9.27 -1.70 -7.46
C ILE A 118 9.23 -0.61 -6.40
N LEU A 119 8.10 0.05 -6.23
CA LEU A 119 7.84 0.90 -5.07
C LEU A 119 7.07 0.09 -4.04
N LEU A 120 7.64 0.01 -2.85
CA LEU A 120 7.11 -0.75 -1.71
C LEU A 120 6.75 0.19 -0.55
N PRO A 121 5.46 0.43 -0.28
CA PRO A 121 5.04 1.20 0.88
C PRO A 121 5.16 0.39 2.17
N GLY A 122 5.97 0.89 3.08
CA GLY A 122 5.96 0.55 4.50
C GLY A 122 4.88 1.35 5.26
N SER A 123 5.17 1.67 6.50
CA SER A 123 4.24 2.38 7.38
C SER A 123 4.99 3.20 8.44
N GLY A 124 4.44 4.35 8.83
CA GLY A 124 4.88 5.09 10.02
C GLY A 124 4.73 4.29 11.32
N GLU A 125 3.85 3.27 11.35
CA GLU A 125 3.70 2.33 12.48
C GLU A 125 4.97 1.52 12.76
N GLU A 126 5.88 1.41 11.81
CA GLU A 126 7.18 0.73 11.98
C GLU A 126 8.03 1.40 13.07
N TYR A 127 7.92 2.72 13.21
CA TYR A 127 8.63 3.46 14.25
C TYR A 127 8.06 3.18 15.65
N GLY A 128 6.76 2.90 15.75
CA GLY A 128 6.07 2.52 16.99
C GLY A 128 6.19 3.57 18.08
N GLU A 129 6.81 3.21 19.21
CA GLU A 129 6.98 4.12 20.34
C GLU A 129 8.11 5.12 20.11
N ILE A 130 7.75 6.41 19.99
CA ILE A 130 8.68 7.52 19.75
C ILE A 130 8.78 8.37 21.03
N LYS A 131 10.01 8.62 21.47
CA LYS A 131 10.30 9.57 22.55
C LYS A 131 10.34 10.98 21.99
N GLU A 132 9.90 11.97 22.78
CA GLU A 132 9.83 13.37 22.33
C GLU A 132 11.18 13.90 21.81
N LYS A 133 12.30 13.52 22.44
CA LYS A 133 13.65 13.87 22.02
C LYS A 133 14.09 13.25 20.67
N GLU A 134 13.33 12.32 20.12
CA GLU A 134 13.60 11.68 18.83
C GLU A 134 12.83 12.33 17.67
N LEU A 135 12.07 13.39 17.97
CA LEU A 135 11.38 14.19 16.96
C LEU A 135 12.34 15.25 16.36
N PRO A 136 12.22 15.56 15.06
CA PRO A 136 11.34 14.89 14.10
C PRO A 136 11.82 13.48 13.74
N ILE A 137 10.88 12.58 13.42
CA ILE A 137 11.20 11.23 12.94
C ILE A 137 11.94 11.31 11.61
N THR A 138 12.97 10.50 11.47
CA THR A 138 13.74 10.32 10.24
C THR A 138 13.85 8.83 9.88
N GLU A 139 14.35 8.51 8.71
CA GLU A 139 14.58 7.12 8.28
C GLU A 139 15.57 6.37 9.19
N LYS A 140 16.41 7.11 9.96
CA LYS A 140 17.37 6.55 10.91
C LYS A 140 16.81 6.35 12.32
N THR A 141 15.58 6.79 12.57
CA THR A 141 14.94 6.61 13.87
C THR A 141 14.75 5.11 14.16
N ILE A 142 15.05 4.71 15.40
CA ILE A 142 14.98 3.31 15.83
C ILE A 142 13.53 2.80 15.74
N LEU A 143 13.36 1.60 15.22
CA LEU A 143 12.06 0.94 15.11
C LEU A 143 11.69 0.25 16.43
N ARG A 144 10.52 0.58 16.98
CA ARG A 144 9.97 -0.02 18.21
C ARG A 144 8.50 -0.36 17.98
N PRO A 145 8.20 -1.34 17.10
CA PRO A 145 6.83 -1.68 16.76
C PRO A 145 6.02 -2.08 18.00
N VAL A 146 4.79 -1.61 18.08
CA VAL A 146 3.88 -1.84 19.22
C VAL A 146 2.63 -2.64 18.85
N ASN A 147 2.57 -3.15 17.63
CA ASN A 147 1.47 -4.01 17.16
C ASN A 147 1.95 -5.01 16.10
N PRO A 148 1.24 -6.15 15.91
CA PRO A 148 1.64 -7.17 14.94
C PRO A 148 1.69 -6.68 13.49
N TYR A 149 0.79 -5.77 13.09
CA TYR A 149 0.84 -5.15 11.76
C TYR A 149 2.19 -4.45 11.50
N ALA A 150 2.67 -3.65 12.46
CA ALA A 150 3.94 -2.94 12.35
C ALA A 150 5.11 -3.92 12.16
N VAL A 151 5.11 -5.05 12.87
CA VAL A 151 6.11 -6.12 12.71
C VAL A 151 6.11 -6.66 11.28
N THR A 152 4.92 -6.90 10.70
CA THR A 152 4.85 -7.39 9.31
C THR A 152 5.35 -6.36 8.29
N LYS A 153 5.16 -5.06 8.56
CA LYS A 153 5.66 -3.98 7.70
C LYS A 153 7.17 -3.84 7.80
N ILE A 154 7.74 -3.98 8.99
CA ILE A 154 9.19 -4.05 9.19
C ILE A 154 9.77 -5.25 8.42
N ALA A 155 9.18 -6.45 8.56
CA ALA A 155 9.63 -7.62 7.84
C ALA A 155 9.58 -7.40 6.31
N GLN A 156 8.55 -6.75 5.81
CA GLN A 156 8.39 -6.39 4.41
C GLN A 156 9.46 -5.39 3.95
N ASP A 157 9.76 -4.35 4.73
CA ASP A 157 10.80 -3.36 4.46
C ASP A 157 12.19 -4.03 4.38
N PHE A 158 12.54 -4.83 5.39
CA PHE A 158 13.87 -5.45 5.46
C PHE A 158 14.06 -6.54 4.41
N ILE A 159 13.06 -7.36 4.11
CA ILE A 159 13.20 -8.35 3.03
C ILE A 159 13.42 -7.67 1.68
N ALA A 160 12.79 -6.53 1.43
CA ALA A 160 13.02 -5.75 0.22
C ALA A 160 14.48 -5.26 0.11
N TYR A 161 15.07 -4.85 1.22
CA TYR A 161 16.49 -4.49 1.27
C TYR A 161 17.40 -5.69 0.96
N VAL A 162 17.08 -6.88 1.51
CA VAL A 162 17.82 -8.12 1.23
C VAL A 162 17.78 -8.44 -0.26
N TYR A 163 16.61 -8.39 -0.89
CA TYR A 163 16.47 -8.67 -2.33
C TYR A 163 17.20 -7.66 -3.21
N PHE A 164 17.20 -6.39 -2.82
CA PHE A 164 18.03 -5.39 -3.48
C PHE A 164 19.53 -5.73 -3.38
N ARG A 165 20.02 -6.05 -2.17
CA ARG A 165 21.44 -6.29 -1.92
C ARG A 165 21.95 -7.60 -2.53
N SER A 166 21.15 -8.65 -2.44
CA SER A 166 21.59 -10.01 -2.81
C SER A 166 21.29 -10.36 -4.27
N TYR A 167 20.19 -9.83 -4.84
CA TYR A 167 19.74 -10.19 -6.18
C TYR A 167 19.68 -8.97 -7.14
N GLY A 168 19.97 -7.78 -6.67
CA GLY A 168 19.94 -6.57 -7.49
C GLY A 168 18.53 -6.13 -7.92
N LEU A 169 17.47 -6.58 -7.21
CA LEU A 169 16.11 -6.12 -7.50
C LEU A 169 15.99 -4.62 -7.24
N ARG A 170 15.37 -3.92 -8.18
CA ARG A 170 15.24 -2.47 -8.15
C ARG A 170 14.06 -2.06 -7.26
N VAL A 171 14.29 -1.89 -5.96
CA VAL A 171 13.25 -1.54 -4.99
C VAL A 171 13.50 -0.15 -4.40
N ILE A 172 12.45 0.67 -4.28
CA ILE A 172 12.39 1.88 -3.48
C ILE A 172 11.43 1.60 -2.33
N ARG A 173 11.88 1.78 -1.10
CA ARG A 173 11.12 1.57 0.13
C ARG A 173 10.67 2.92 0.67
N VAL A 174 9.43 3.02 1.13
CA VAL A 174 8.91 4.27 1.73
C VAL A 174 8.15 3.94 3.00
N ARG A 175 8.39 4.68 4.11
CA ARG A 175 7.64 4.56 5.36
C ARG A 175 6.59 5.65 5.43
N ALA A 176 5.49 5.43 4.71
CA ALA A 176 4.42 6.40 4.63
C ALA A 176 3.69 6.56 5.96
N PHE A 177 3.56 7.81 6.44
CA PHE A 177 2.69 8.15 7.55
C PHE A 177 1.21 8.09 7.13
N ASN A 178 0.29 8.38 8.06
CA ASN A 178 -1.13 8.26 7.80
C ASN A 178 -1.53 9.17 6.64
N HIS A 179 -2.37 8.64 5.77
CA HIS A 179 -2.93 9.40 4.66
C HIS A 179 -4.41 9.07 4.53
N GLU A 180 -5.18 10.08 4.20
CA GLU A 180 -6.64 10.06 4.23
C GLU A 180 -7.23 10.68 2.97
N GLY A 181 -8.51 10.41 2.73
CA GLY A 181 -9.27 10.96 1.63
C GLY A 181 -10.44 10.09 1.20
N PRO A 182 -11.17 10.46 0.14
CA PRO A 182 -12.27 9.67 -0.39
C PRO A 182 -11.87 8.21 -0.65
N ARG A 183 -12.82 7.28 -0.55
CA ARG A 183 -12.62 5.81 -0.72
C ARG A 183 -11.87 5.12 0.43
N ARG A 184 -11.43 5.85 1.48
CA ARG A 184 -10.91 5.24 2.68
C ARG A 184 -12.06 4.56 3.44
N ASP A 185 -11.85 3.32 3.86
CA ASP A 185 -12.88 2.56 4.57
C ASP A 185 -13.19 3.19 5.94
N LYS A 186 -14.47 3.14 6.35
CA LYS A 186 -14.98 3.66 7.63
C LYS A 186 -14.46 2.94 8.87
N VAL A 187 -13.71 1.87 8.74
CA VAL A 187 -13.00 1.24 9.88
C VAL A 187 -11.84 2.09 10.41
N PHE A 188 -11.42 3.11 9.66
CA PHE A 188 -10.40 4.07 10.08
C PHE A 188 -11.01 5.31 10.73
N GLY A 189 -10.27 5.98 11.61
CA GLY A 189 -10.79 7.04 12.48
C GLY A 189 -11.45 8.20 11.73
N LEU A 190 -10.73 8.93 10.87
CA LEU A 190 -11.29 10.09 10.18
C LEU A 190 -12.48 9.74 9.26
N PRO A 191 -12.43 8.67 8.43
CA PRO A 191 -13.59 8.24 7.68
C PRO A 191 -14.79 7.83 8.56
N MET A 192 -14.54 7.22 9.73
CA MET A 192 -15.61 6.88 10.66
C MET A 192 -16.31 8.13 11.19
N TYR A 193 -15.56 9.19 11.52
CA TYR A 193 -16.15 10.44 11.96
C TYR A 193 -16.99 11.08 10.86
N ALA A 194 -16.46 11.16 9.65
CA ALA A 194 -17.19 11.68 8.48
C ALA A 194 -18.47 10.87 8.21
N TYR A 195 -18.39 9.53 8.31
CA TYR A 195 -19.56 8.66 8.14
C TYR A 195 -20.65 8.90 9.20
N GLN A 196 -20.26 9.06 10.48
CA GLN A 196 -21.22 9.37 11.55
C GLN A 196 -21.88 10.74 11.35
N ILE A 197 -21.09 11.76 10.98
CA ILE A 197 -21.61 13.12 10.69
C ILE A 197 -22.63 13.06 9.54
N ALA A 198 -22.29 12.39 8.44
CA ALA A 198 -23.21 12.23 7.31
C ALA A 198 -24.53 11.51 7.71
N LYS A 199 -24.45 10.52 8.61
CA LYS A 199 -25.66 9.86 9.15
C LYS A 199 -26.49 10.79 10.02
N ILE A 200 -25.86 11.65 10.83
CA ILE A 200 -26.55 12.65 11.65
C ILE A 200 -27.27 13.66 10.74
N GLU A 201 -26.58 14.17 9.73
CA GLU A 201 -27.16 15.10 8.73
C GLU A 201 -28.35 14.47 7.99
N ALA A 202 -28.28 13.19 7.68
CA ALA A 202 -29.36 12.43 7.06
C ALA A 202 -30.49 11.97 8.03
N ASN A 203 -30.43 12.36 9.30
CA ASN A 203 -31.35 11.91 10.37
C ASN A 203 -31.36 10.38 10.60
N LEU A 204 -30.26 9.69 10.26
CA LEU A 204 -30.09 8.24 10.44
C LEU A 204 -29.36 7.88 11.74
N GLN A 205 -28.93 8.89 12.49
CA GLN A 205 -28.22 8.73 13.77
C GLN A 205 -28.55 9.93 14.68
N LYS A 206 -28.61 9.71 16.01
CA LYS A 206 -28.70 10.80 16.99
C LYS A 206 -27.49 11.74 16.83
N PRO A 207 -27.62 13.05 17.19
CA PRO A 207 -26.52 14.02 17.06
C PRO A 207 -25.40 13.77 18.08
N LEU A 208 -24.76 12.62 17.96
CA LEU A 208 -23.67 12.16 18.81
C LEU A 208 -22.64 11.45 17.95
N VAL A 209 -21.41 11.95 17.96
CA VAL A 209 -20.25 11.32 17.31
C VAL A 209 -19.46 10.53 18.35
N LEU A 210 -19.36 9.23 18.16
CA LEU A 210 -18.53 8.36 18.98
C LEU A 210 -17.08 8.43 18.48
N THR A 211 -16.16 8.70 19.40
CA THR A 211 -14.73 8.83 19.12
C THR A 211 -13.92 7.90 20.01
N GLY A 212 -12.71 7.57 19.60
CA GLY A 212 -11.67 7.03 20.47
C GLY A 212 -10.94 8.15 21.22
N VAL A 213 -9.69 7.89 21.63
CA VAL A 213 -8.80 8.87 22.27
C VAL A 213 -8.49 10.00 21.29
N LEU A 214 -8.80 11.26 21.69
CA LEU A 214 -8.61 12.45 20.86
C LEU A 214 -7.29 13.21 21.16
N THR A 215 -6.57 12.81 22.19
CA THR A 215 -5.31 13.47 22.59
C THR A 215 -4.10 13.02 21.78
N ASP A 216 -4.23 11.93 21.02
CA ASP A 216 -3.16 11.39 20.21
C ASP A 216 -2.85 12.30 19.02
N LYS A 217 -1.58 12.66 18.87
CA LYS A 217 -1.10 13.40 17.71
C LYS A 217 -0.81 12.44 16.55
N ARG A 218 -1.28 12.77 15.37
CA ARG A 218 -1.06 11.99 14.15
C ARG A 218 -0.69 12.91 13.00
N ASN A 219 0.19 12.43 12.14
CA ASN A 219 0.52 13.11 10.88
C ASN A 219 -0.41 12.59 9.78
N PHE A 220 -1.10 13.48 9.09
CA PHE A 220 -2.00 13.13 7.98
C PHE A 220 -1.59 13.83 6.69
N THR A 221 -1.54 13.07 5.61
CA THR A 221 -1.34 13.57 4.25
C THR A 221 -2.58 13.25 3.42
N HIS A 222 -2.98 14.13 2.52
CA HIS A 222 -4.07 13.81 1.60
C HIS A 222 -3.64 12.76 0.58
N VAL A 223 -4.48 11.77 0.30
CA VAL A 223 -4.13 10.63 -0.58
C VAL A 223 -3.66 11.05 -1.97
N LYS A 224 -4.20 12.16 -2.52
CA LYS A 224 -3.75 12.69 -3.83
C LYS A 224 -2.30 13.19 -3.78
N ASP A 225 -1.85 13.74 -2.66
CA ASP A 225 -0.46 14.14 -2.48
C ASP A 225 0.43 12.92 -2.26
N MET A 226 -0.08 11.91 -1.54
CA MET A 226 0.64 10.65 -1.36
C MET A 226 0.90 9.93 -2.69
N VAL A 227 -0.09 9.81 -3.57
CA VAL A 227 0.14 9.16 -4.88
C VAL A 227 1.06 9.97 -5.80
N ARG A 228 1.06 11.32 -5.66
CA ARG A 228 2.06 12.18 -6.31
C ARG A 228 3.45 11.92 -5.77
N ALA A 229 3.61 11.78 -4.45
CA ALA A 229 4.89 11.45 -3.81
C ALA A 229 5.41 10.09 -4.29
N TYR A 230 4.56 9.06 -4.37
CA TYR A 230 4.94 7.75 -4.90
C TYR A 230 5.40 7.83 -6.37
N TRP A 231 4.72 8.64 -7.19
CA TRP A 231 5.16 8.87 -8.56
C TRP A 231 6.50 9.62 -8.63
N LEU A 232 6.72 10.59 -7.77
CA LEU A 232 8.01 11.28 -7.67
C LEU A 232 9.11 10.33 -7.21
N ALA A 233 8.81 9.45 -6.25
CA ALA A 233 9.78 8.47 -5.74
C ALA A 233 10.31 7.56 -6.86
N VAL A 234 9.45 6.98 -7.68
CA VAL A 234 9.89 6.11 -8.80
C VAL A 234 10.62 6.86 -9.93
N ASN A 235 10.58 8.19 -9.95
CA ASN A 235 11.25 8.98 -10.97
C ASN A 235 12.51 9.71 -10.45
N LYS A 236 12.67 9.89 -9.14
CA LYS A 236 13.69 10.76 -8.54
C LYS A 236 14.52 10.10 -7.43
N CYS A 237 13.95 9.15 -6.70
CA CYS A 237 14.63 8.52 -5.58
C CYS A 237 15.65 7.47 -6.02
N LYS A 238 16.64 7.22 -5.17
CA LYS A 238 17.67 6.20 -5.41
C LYS A 238 17.11 4.79 -5.13
N ILE A 239 17.45 3.87 -6.01
CA ILE A 239 17.09 2.46 -5.87
C ILE A 239 17.83 1.88 -4.67
N GLY A 240 17.14 1.05 -3.88
CA GLY A 240 17.67 0.41 -2.68
C GLY A 240 17.56 1.27 -1.41
N GLU A 241 17.25 2.58 -1.56
CA GLU A 241 17.14 3.48 -0.41
C GLU A 241 15.72 3.46 0.22
N LEU A 242 15.64 4.01 1.41
CA LEU A 242 14.44 4.21 2.22
C LEU A 242 14.13 5.70 2.32
N TYR A 243 12.85 6.05 2.28
CA TYR A 243 12.34 7.42 2.38
C TYR A 243 11.12 7.51 3.29
#